data_f36abd5f614f3e9b35cd645cf63d7536
#
_entry.id   f36abd5f614f3e9b35cd645cf63d7536
#
_cell.length_a   1.000
_cell.length_b   1.000
_cell.length_c   1.000
_cell.angle_alpha   90.00
_cell.angle_beta   90.00
_cell.angle_gamma   90.00
#
_symmetry.space_group_name_H-M   'P 1'
#
loop_
_entity.id
_entity.type
_entity.pdbx_description
1 polymer ?
#
loop_
_entity_poly.entity_id
_entity_poly.type
_entity_poly.pdbx_seq_one_letter_code
_entity_poly.pdbx_strand_id
1 'polypeptide(L)'
;PPGLFAAQAFDCVNLIALAAYSVDSDDPAEFASQIPALTVGGRVCLSFEACSVLLDEPLDINYNGPDGITELLVIGDPARARFDVFRFDDTGRAEFTQALVATRR
;
A
#
# COMPACT_ATOMS: atom_id res chain seq x y z
N PRO A 1 9.87 -13.78 10.80
CA PRO A 1 8.77 -13.45 11.72
C PRO A 1 7.41 -13.81 11.14
N PRO A 2 6.47 -14.24 11.97
CA PRO A 2 5.12 -14.50 11.50
C PRO A 2 4.51 -13.24 10.87
N GLY A 3 3.80 -13.42 9.76
CA GLY A 3 3.17 -12.29 9.07
C GLY A 3 4.11 -11.47 8.20
N LEU A 4 5.26 -12.03 7.85
CA LEU A 4 6.18 -11.37 6.92
C LEU A 4 5.44 -11.00 5.62
N PHE A 5 5.51 -9.74 5.22
CA PHE A 5 4.80 -9.16 4.08
C PHE A 5 3.27 -9.18 4.19
N ALA A 6 2.71 -9.48 5.36
CA ALA A 6 1.25 -9.55 5.51
C ALA A 6 0.59 -8.18 5.30
N ALA A 7 1.17 -7.11 5.84
CA ALA A 7 0.64 -5.76 5.65
C ALA A 7 0.72 -5.33 4.19
N GLN A 8 1.81 -5.63 3.52
CA GLN A 8 2.00 -5.30 2.12
C GLN A 8 1.01 -6.06 1.23
N ALA A 9 0.81 -7.36 1.49
CA ALA A 9 -0.17 -8.16 0.74
C ALA A 9 -1.59 -7.63 0.92
N PHE A 10 -1.94 -7.25 2.15
CA PHE A 10 -3.25 -6.65 2.46
C PHE A 10 -3.44 -5.36 1.66
N ASP A 11 -2.44 -4.48 1.66
CA ASP A 11 -2.49 -3.22 0.92
C ASP A 11 -2.57 -3.43 -0.59
N CYS A 12 -1.85 -4.40 -1.13
CA CYS A 12 -1.91 -4.73 -2.55
C CYS A 12 -3.31 -5.16 -2.97
N VAL A 13 -3.94 -6.04 -2.20
CA VAL A 13 -5.30 -6.51 -2.49
C VAL A 13 -6.29 -5.34 -2.44
N ASN A 14 -6.19 -4.49 -1.42
CA ASN A 14 -7.07 -3.33 -1.30
C ASN A 14 -6.87 -2.34 -2.44
N LEU A 15 -5.64 -2.08 -2.86
CA LEU A 15 -5.37 -1.17 -3.98
C LEU A 15 -5.91 -1.71 -5.30
N ILE A 16 -5.73 -3.00 -5.56
CA ILE A 16 -6.29 -3.63 -6.75
C ILE A 16 -7.81 -3.54 -6.75
N ALA A 17 -8.44 -3.86 -5.62
CA ALA A 17 -9.89 -3.80 -5.49
C ALA A 17 -10.42 -2.37 -5.65
N LEU A 18 -9.74 -1.38 -5.04
CA LEU A 18 -10.14 0.03 -5.17
C LEU A 18 -9.96 0.54 -6.59
N ALA A 19 -8.90 0.13 -7.28
CA ALA A 19 -8.70 0.53 -8.67
C ALA A 19 -9.81 -0.03 -9.57
N ALA A 20 -10.13 -1.31 -9.43
CA ALA A 20 -11.22 -1.93 -10.17
C ALA A 20 -12.55 -1.26 -9.86
N TYR A 21 -12.80 -0.96 -8.58
CA TYR A 21 -14.00 -0.25 -8.14
C TYR A 21 -14.10 1.13 -8.75
N SER A 22 -12.99 1.87 -8.82
CA SER A 22 -12.97 3.26 -9.31
C SER A 22 -13.35 3.36 -10.79
N VAL A 23 -13.02 2.36 -11.60
CA VAL A 23 -13.33 2.33 -13.03
C VAL A 23 -14.47 1.37 -13.37
N ASP A 24 -15.06 0.72 -12.38
CA ASP A 24 -16.15 -0.25 -12.54
C ASP A 24 -15.79 -1.34 -13.55
N SER A 25 -14.61 -1.92 -13.42
CA SER A 25 -14.11 -2.96 -14.31
C SER A 25 -13.16 -3.89 -13.59
N ASP A 26 -13.24 -5.16 -13.88
CA ASP A 26 -12.31 -6.19 -13.41
C ASP A 26 -11.21 -6.51 -14.42
N ASP A 27 -11.13 -5.75 -15.51
CA ASP A 27 -10.09 -5.91 -16.52
C ASP A 27 -8.82 -5.16 -16.09
N PRO A 28 -7.70 -5.85 -15.84
CA PRO A 28 -6.45 -5.19 -15.46
C PRO A 28 -5.98 -4.13 -16.46
N ALA A 29 -6.28 -4.31 -17.74
CA ALA A 29 -5.93 -3.31 -18.75
C ALA A 29 -6.62 -1.97 -18.50
N GLU A 30 -7.77 -1.98 -17.80
CA GLU A 30 -8.54 -0.77 -17.50
C GLU A 30 -8.19 -0.17 -16.15
N PHE A 31 -7.90 -0.99 -15.13
CA PHE A 31 -7.73 -0.45 -13.78
C PHE A 31 -6.28 -0.29 -13.33
N ALA A 32 -5.34 -1.04 -13.91
CA ALA A 32 -3.97 -1.08 -13.37
C ALA A 32 -3.31 0.30 -13.32
N SER A 33 -3.53 1.13 -14.33
CA SER A 33 -2.94 2.47 -14.39
C SER A 33 -3.50 3.44 -13.36
N GLN A 34 -4.62 3.09 -12.72
CA GLN A 34 -5.24 3.92 -11.69
C GLN A 34 -4.60 3.75 -10.32
N ILE A 35 -3.87 2.64 -10.11
CA ILE A 35 -3.37 2.28 -8.78
C ILE A 35 -2.49 3.36 -8.15
N PRO A 36 -1.47 3.92 -8.85
CA PRO A 36 -0.64 4.94 -8.22
C PRO A 36 -1.42 6.17 -7.76
N ALA A 37 -2.39 6.61 -8.53
CA ALA A 37 -3.17 7.81 -8.20
C ALA A 37 -4.02 7.65 -6.93
N LEU A 38 -4.34 6.41 -6.55
CA LEU A 38 -5.13 6.13 -5.35
C LEU A 38 -4.31 6.23 -4.06
N THR A 39 -3.01 6.41 -4.17
CA THR A 39 -2.09 6.39 -3.03
C THR A 39 -1.52 7.77 -2.70
N VAL A 40 -1.91 8.81 -3.42
CA VAL A 40 -1.32 10.14 -3.27
C VAL A 40 -2.35 11.22 -3.57
N GLY A 41 -2.24 12.32 -2.87
CA GLY A 41 -3.18 13.43 -3.01
C GLY A 41 -4.55 13.12 -2.44
N GLY A 42 -5.55 13.74 -2.47
CA GLY A 42 -6.88 13.37 -2.08
C GLY A 42 -7.07 13.15 -0.58
N ARG A 43 -8.21 12.57 -0.23
CA ARG A 43 -8.61 12.37 1.15
C ARG A 43 -8.08 11.04 1.67
N VAL A 44 -7.42 11.06 2.82
CA VAL A 44 -6.85 9.86 3.46
C VAL A 44 -7.98 8.91 3.88
N CYS A 45 -7.81 7.63 3.54
CA CYS A 45 -8.70 6.56 3.97
C CYS A 45 -7.87 5.29 4.26
N LEU A 46 -8.31 4.49 5.21
CA LEU A 46 -7.48 3.44 5.81
C LEU A 46 -7.98 2.02 5.49
N SER A 47 -9.08 1.88 4.76
CA SER A 47 -9.66 0.58 4.44
C SER A 47 -10.37 0.63 3.10
N PHE A 48 -10.62 -0.56 2.52
CA PHE A 48 -11.44 -0.63 1.31
C PHE A 48 -12.81 0.01 1.52
N GLU A 49 -13.46 -0.30 2.64
CA GLU A 49 -14.78 0.23 2.95
C GLU A 49 -14.80 1.77 2.99
N ALA A 50 -13.88 2.35 3.77
CA ALA A 50 -13.81 3.81 3.89
C ALA A 50 -13.47 4.48 2.57
N CYS A 51 -12.54 3.89 1.81
CA CYS A 51 -12.12 4.46 0.53
C CYS A 51 -13.22 4.35 -0.54
N SER A 52 -13.96 3.24 -0.57
CA SER A 52 -15.03 3.07 -1.56
C SER A 52 -16.17 4.07 -1.37
N VAL A 53 -16.48 4.43 -0.13
CA VAL A 53 -17.48 5.46 0.16
C VAL A 53 -17.06 6.80 -0.44
N LEU A 54 -15.78 7.16 -0.32
CA LEU A 54 -15.25 8.39 -0.90
C LEU A 54 -15.28 8.36 -2.43
N LEU A 55 -14.96 7.21 -3.02
CA LEU A 55 -15.01 7.05 -4.48
C LEU A 55 -16.45 7.15 -5.01
N ASP A 56 -17.44 6.72 -4.23
CA ASP A 56 -18.85 6.89 -4.60
C ASP A 56 -19.27 8.35 -4.66
N GLU A 57 -18.61 9.21 -3.90
CA GLU A 57 -18.83 10.66 -3.91
C GLU A 57 -17.99 11.39 -4.95
N PRO A 58 -17.51 10.74 -5.97
CA PRO A 58 -16.34 10.91 -6.84
C PRO A 58 -15.26 11.85 -6.29
N LEU A 59 -14.75 11.50 -5.13
CA LEU A 59 -13.62 12.22 -4.52
C LEU A 59 -12.32 11.47 -4.77
N ASP A 60 -11.23 12.22 -4.87
CA ASP A 60 -9.91 11.62 -4.88
C ASP A 60 -9.58 11.05 -3.52
N ILE A 61 -8.94 9.91 -3.50
CA ILE A 61 -8.55 9.24 -2.27
C ILE A 61 -7.02 9.14 -2.14
N ASN A 62 -6.60 8.99 -0.90
CA ASN A 62 -5.22 8.65 -0.55
C ASN A 62 -5.28 7.43 0.39
N TYR A 63 -5.20 6.24 -0.20
CA TYR A 63 -5.20 5.01 0.58
C TYR A 63 -3.91 4.94 1.40
N ASN A 64 -4.05 4.75 2.71
CA ASN A 64 -2.94 4.65 3.64
C ASN A 64 -3.16 3.45 4.55
N GLY A 65 -2.71 2.30 4.11
CA GLY A 65 -2.96 1.05 4.80
C GLY A 65 -2.01 0.78 5.97
N PRO A 66 -2.07 -0.43 6.54
CA PRO A 66 -1.36 -0.77 7.77
C PRO A 66 0.16 -0.74 7.69
N ASP A 67 0.78 -0.79 6.51
CA ASP A 67 2.22 -0.63 6.43
C ASP A 67 2.66 0.84 6.55
N GLY A 68 1.72 1.79 6.44
CA GLY A 68 1.95 3.21 6.63
C GLY A 68 2.78 3.89 5.55
N ILE A 69 3.22 3.17 4.55
CA ILE A 69 4.07 3.69 3.47
C ILE A 69 3.57 3.11 2.16
N THR A 70 2.46 3.62 1.67
CA THR A 70 1.79 3.07 0.49
C THR A 70 1.83 3.98 -0.74
N GLU A 71 2.40 5.18 -0.62
CA GLU A 71 2.48 6.07 -1.79
C GLU A 71 3.28 5.41 -2.92
N LEU A 72 2.68 5.34 -4.11
CA LEU A 72 3.32 4.80 -5.31
C LEU A 72 3.58 5.92 -6.31
N LEU A 73 4.74 5.87 -6.95
CA LEU A 73 5.07 6.76 -8.06
C LEU A 73 4.28 6.34 -9.30
N VAL A 74 4.15 7.24 -10.26
CA VAL A 74 3.41 6.98 -11.52
C VAL A 74 3.91 5.71 -12.22
N ILE A 75 5.19 5.38 -12.08
CA ILE A 75 5.77 4.16 -12.65
C ILE A 75 5.44 2.90 -11.85
N GLY A 76 4.73 3.02 -10.74
CA GLY A 76 4.32 1.89 -9.91
C GLY A 76 5.28 1.52 -8.79
N ASP A 77 6.43 2.18 -8.69
CA ASP A 77 7.39 1.92 -7.61
C ASP A 77 6.97 2.64 -6.33
N PRO A 78 7.22 2.06 -5.14
CA PRO A 78 7.00 2.79 -3.90
C PRO A 78 7.86 4.05 -3.82
N ALA A 79 7.25 5.16 -3.38
CA ALA A 79 7.98 6.39 -3.14
C ALA A 79 8.92 6.27 -1.94
N ARG A 80 8.47 5.50 -0.94
CA ARG A 80 9.26 5.19 0.26
C ARG A 80 9.05 3.73 0.62
N ALA A 81 10.03 3.15 1.27
CA ALA A 81 9.93 1.80 1.80
C ALA A 81 10.58 1.74 3.18
N ARG A 82 9.91 1.04 4.09
CA ARG A 82 10.44 0.77 5.41
C ARG A 82 11.00 -0.65 5.43
N PHE A 83 12.19 -0.78 5.97
CA PHE A 83 12.85 -2.07 6.14
C PHE A 83 13.13 -2.28 7.61
N ASP A 84 12.69 -3.39 8.14
CA ASP A 84 13.04 -3.81 9.49
C ASP A 84 14.30 -4.67 9.42
N VAL A 85 15.30 -4.31 10.19
CA VAL A 85 16.57 -5.05 10.23
C VAL A 85 16.53 -6.00 11.42
N PHE A 86 16.82 -7.27 11.14
CA PHE A 86 16.85 -8.33 12.15
C PHE A 86 18.26 -8.88 12.26
N ARG A 87 18.56 -9.35 13.45
CA ARG A 87 19.78 -10.07 13.75
C ARG A 87 19.41 -11.42 14.31
N PHE A 88 20.14 -12.47 13.97
CA PHE A 88 19.93 -13.77 14.58
C PHE A 88 20.73 -13.87 15.88
N ASP A 89 20.07 -14.32 16.95
CA ASP A 89 20.74 -14.59 18.23
C ASP A 89 21.41 -15.97 18.21
N ASP A 90 22.04 -16.34 19.33
CA ASP A 90 22.78 -17.61 19.45
C ASP A 90 21.86 -18.84 19.31
N THR A 91 20.56 -18.68 19.46
CA THR A 91 19.58 -19.78 19.31
C THR A 91 18.99 -19.83 17.89
N GLY A 92 19.39 -18.93 16.98
CA GLY A 92 18.87 -18.85 15.64
C GLY A 92 17.54 -18.09 15.55
N ARG A 93 17.15 -17.39 16.61
CA ARG A 93 15.92 -16.61 16.64
C ARG A 93 16.19 -15.20 16.12
N ALA A 94 15.27 -14.69 15.30
CA ALA A 94 15.40 -13.33 14.75
C ALA A 94 15.01 -12.29 15.79
N GLU A 95 15.87 -11.28 15.98
CA GLU A 95 15.61 -10.14 16.86
C GLU A 95 15.58 -8.86 16.01
N PHE A 96 14.53 -8.05 16.23
CA PHE A 96 14.45 -6.73 15.60
C PHE A 96 15.52 -5.81 16.20
N THR A 97 16.28 -5.13 15.35
CA THR A 97 17.32 -4.20 15.80
C THR A 97 17.02 -2.75 15.46
N GLN A 98 16.54 -2.46 14.26
CA GLN A 98 16.22 -1.10 13.84
C GLN A 98 15.34 -1.11 12.60
N ALA A 99 14.70 0.03 12.35
CA ALA A 99 13.98 0.28 11.12
C ALA A 99 14.75 1.28 10.26
N LEU A 100 14.76 1.04 8.95
CA LEU A 100 15.36 1.95 7.96
C LEU A 100 14.27 2.38 7.00
N VAL A 101 14.27 3.66 6.63
CA VAL A 101 13.36 4.18 5.60
C VAL A 101 14.17 4.65 4.42
N ALA A 102 13.89 4.10 3.24
CA ALA A 102 14.48 4.52 1.99
C ALA A 102 13.45 5.34 1.22
N THR A 103 13.88 6.46 0.65
CA THR A 103 13.03 7.34 -0.13
C THR A 103 13.58 7.40 -1.56
N ARG A 104 12.71 7.20 -2.54
CA ARG A 104 13.05 7.34 -3.94
C ARG A 104 12.88 8.81 -4.36
N ARG A 105 13.83 9.27 -5.12
CA ARG A 105 13.85 10.64 -5.62
C ARG A 105 13.64 10.69 -7.13
#